data_f829b8db5a2875e887f6b0146873eeb5
#
_entry.id   f829b8db5a2875e887f6b0146873eeb5
#
_cell.length_a   1.000
_cell.length_b   1.000
_cell.length_c   1.000
_cell.angle_alpha   90.00
_cell.angle_beta   90.00
_cell.angle_gamma   90.00
#
_symmetry.space_group_name_H-M   'P 1'
#
loop_
_entity.id
_entity.type
_entity.pdbx_description
1 polymer ?
#
loop_
_entity_poly.entity_id
_entity_poly.type
_entity_poly.pdbx_seq_one_letter_code
_entity_poly.pdbx_strand_id
1 'polypeptide(L)'
;MIKFEKIRWKNFLSTGQQFTEVPLNETPSTLIIGLNGAGKSTMLDALCFSLFNKPFRKISRSQLVNSINEKETLVEVEFQVGTINYKVRRGIKPNVFEIYRNNVLVDQDAAQKDTQKFLEQSVLKLNYKSFTQVVILGSSTFVPFMQLGASHRREVIEDILDIQIFSYMNGLLKERIKDIKEEQRQCEYELELAEQKVAMQEKNIENLEKVDQRSMVAVQAKFDENEDRIVEIKELVKTKEKSIDTITPKLLELDRTIDKHEQYKTMRTKMKTRQGSHSHTMEFFKNNNECPTCTQKISDELKVEKITFYETNISGLKTAHEQITDNIKVLDLKVKDLREKAKAVNGFRYEIQALTKEEMKLLKENTKLLSEAGSNTTNLQEEKQELVRFNKKLEKKQEFCAGVNTQHDNLKVVSTLLKDDGIKSKIVSKFIPIINNKINKYLQSMDFYVNFTLDENFCEEILSRHRDSFTYASFSEGEKQKIDLALLFTWREIARMKNSVSTNLLILDEVFDSSLDQGSTDELMKILRGLGDDVNLFVISHKGDILLDKFERLVTFDKQSDFSTMQLNDNT
;
A
#
# COMPACT_ATOMS: atom_id res chain seq x y z
N MET A 1 -7.89 22.22 0.94
CA MET A 1 -7.14 22.45 -0.31
C MET A 1 -5.65 22.52 0.03
N ILE A 2 -4.80 21.90 -0.77
CA ILE A 2 -3.34 22.03 -0.70
C ILE A 2 -2.95 23.19 -1.61
N LYS A 3 -2.31 24.20 -1.06
CA LYS A 3 -1.80 25.36 -1.82
C LYS A 3 -0.28 25.23 -1.95
N PHE A 4 0.20 24.82 -3.11
CA PHE A 4 1.62 24.84 -3.42
C PHE A 4 2.03 26.31 -3.63
N GLU A 5 3.10 26.71 -2.94
CA GLU A 5 3.60 28.09 -2.95
C GLU A 5 4.85 28.22 -3.80
N LYS A 6 5.79 27.29 -3.59
CA LYS A 6 7.10 27.39 -4.22
C LYS A 6 7.78 26.03 -4.31
N ILE A 7 8.52 25.85 -5.39
CA ILE A 7 9.48 24.77 -5.55
C ILE A 7 10.85 25.32 -5.90
N ARG A 8 11.90 24.76 -5.31
CA ARG A 8 13.28 25.07 -5.69
C ARG A 8 14.16 23.83 -5.65
N TRP A 9 15.14 23.82 -6.53
CA TRP A 9 16.07 22.69 -6.61
C TRP A 9 17.45 23.16 -7.05
N LYS A 10 18.46 22.39 -6.67
CA LYS A 10 19.86 22.57 -7.09
C LYS A 10 20.52 21.23 -7.31
N ASN A 11 21.52 21.18 -8.18
CA ASN A 11 22.25 19.97 -8.55
C ASN A 11 21.34 18.79 -8.92
N PHE A 12 20.22 19.09 -9.50
CA PHE A 12 19.17 18.15 -9.85
C PHE A 12 19.07 18.05 -11.37
N LEU A 13 19.33 16.86 -11.93
CA LEU A 13 19.40 16.62 -13.37
C LEU A 13 20.38 17.60 -14.06
N SER A 14 19.91 18.43 -14.97
CA SER A 14 20.72 19.39 -15.73
C SER A 14 20.97 20.73 -15.01
N THR A 15 20.48 20.93 -13.81
CA THR A 15 20.67 22.20 -13.08
C THR A 15 21.92 22.19 -12.22
N GLY A 16 22.55 23.36 -12.07
CA GLY A 16 23.81 23.55 -11.34
C GLY A 16 23.62 23.80 -9.84
N GLN A 17 24.66 24.39 -9.23
CA GLN A 17 24.74 24.65 -7.77
C GLN A 17 23.78 25.73 -7.27
N GLN A 18 23.41 26.66 -8.13
CA GLN A 18 22.44 27.72 -7.77
C GLN A 18 21.03 27.12 -7.75
N PHE A 19 20.21 27.60 -6.80
CA PHE A 19 18.83 27.20 -6.76
C PHE A 19 18.09 27.74 -7.99
N THR A 20 17.44 26.85 -8.72
CA THR A 20 16.36 27.19 -9.64
C THR A 20 15.10 27.22 -8.79
N GLU A 21 14.39 28.35 -8.79
CA GLU A 21 13.22 28.57 -7.95
C GLU A 21 12.03 28.95 -8.82
N VAL A 22 10.91 28.25 -8.67
CA VAL A 22 9.65 28.50 -9.39
C VAL A 22 8.56 28.79 -8.36
N PRO A 23 7.99 30.01 -8.38
CA PRO A 23 6.80 30.31 -7.60
C PRO A 23 5.59 29.62 -8.24
N LEU A 24 4.75 28.96 -7.42
CA LEU A 24 3.65 28.13 -7.89
C LEU A 24 2.27 28.74 -7.66
N ASN A 25 2.19 29.91 -7.00
CA ASN A 25 0.93 30.55 -6.61
C ASN A 25 0.85 32.05 -6.91
N GLU A 26 1.83 32.61 -7.62
CA GLU A 26 1.86 34.05 -7.87
C GLU A 26 1.02 34.49 -9.06
N THR A 27 0.92 33.65 -10.08
CA THR A 27 0.16 33.93 -11.30
C THR A 27 -0.81 32.82 -11.63
N PRO A 28 -2.02 33.14 -12.11
CA PRO A 28 -3.01 32.17 -12.53
C PRO A 28 -2.52 31.23 -13.64
N SER A 29 -1.73 31.75 -14.58
CA SER A 29 -1.24 30.97 -15.72
C SER A 29 0.21 31.25 -16.07
N THR A 30 0.99 30.21 -16.21
CA THR A 30 2.42 30.27 -16.53
C THR A 30 2.73 29.34 -17.71
N LEU A 31 3.37 29.86 -18.74
CA LEU A 31 3.90 29.10 -19.85
C LEU A 31 5.39 28.82 -19.63
N ILE A 32 5.78 27.57 -19.76
CA ILE A 32 7.19 27.13 -19.67
C ILE A 32 7.65 26.71 -21.06
N ILE A 33 8.64 27.42 -21.58
CA ILE A 33 9.24 27.13 -22.89
C ILE A 33 10.74 26.89 -22.78
N GLY A 34 11.31 26.38 -23.84
CA GLY A 34 12.75 26.17 -24.00
C GLY A 34 13.05 25.03 -24.98
N LEU A 35 14.27 24.94 -25.40
CA LEU A 35 14.72 23.90 -26.33
C LEU A 35 14.60 22.49 -25.70
N ASN A 36 14.64 21.48 -26.55
CA ASN A 36 14.68 20.10 -26.08
C ASN A 36 15.93 19.86 -25.24
N GLY A 37 15.75 19.28 -24.04
CA GLY A 37 16.85 19.07 -23.11
C GLY A 37 17.22 20.29 -22.25
N ALA A 38 16.57 21.44 -22.42
CA ALA A 38 16.81 22.65 -21.60
C ALA A 38 16.40 22.50 -20.12
N GLY A 39 15.65 21.47 -19.76
CA GLY A 39 15.29 21.22 -18.37
C GLY A 39 13.84 21.56 -18.01
N LYS A 40 12.95 21.83 -18.95
CA LYS A 40 11.54 22.15 -18.72
C LYS A 40 10.82 21.16 -17.80
N SER A 41 10.89 19.87 -18.11
CA SER A 41 10.23 18.80 -17.31
C SER A 41 10.98 18.46 -16.03
N THR A 42 12.13 19.09 -15.75
CA THR A 42 12.88 18.90 -14.50
C THR A 42 12.06 19.30 -13.28
N MET A 43 11.20 20.32 -13.42
CA MET A 43 10.30 20.74 -12.35
C MET A 43 9.34 19.64 -11.93
N LEU A 44 8.81 18.84 -12.88
CA LEU A 44 7.94 17.70 -12.59
C LEU A 44 8.67 16.61 -11.80
N ASP A 45 9.87 16.28 -12.24
CA ASP A 45 10.70 15.29 -11.52
C ASP A 45 11.06 15.78 -10.14
N ALA A 46 11.39 17.06 -9.99
CA ALA A 46 11.73 17.67 -8.71
C ALA A 46 10.51 17.65 -7.75
N LEU A 47 9.33 18.03 -8.25
CA LEU A 47 8.09 18.02 -7.47
C LEU A 47 7.75 16.60 -6.99
N CYS A 48 7.72 15.65 -7.90
CA CYS A 48 7.43 14.26 -7.57
C CYS A 48 8.50 13.63 -6.67
N PHE A 49 9.77 13.93 -6.92
CA PHE A 49 10.86 13.43 -6.08
C PHE A 49 10.79 13.97 -4.66
N SER A 50 10.55 15.26 -4.48
CA SER A 50 10.47 15.85 -3.15
C SER A 50 9.33 15.26 -2.32
N LEU A 51 8.16 15.09 -2.91
CA LEU A 51 6.95 14.63 -2.22
C LEU A 51 6.92 13.11 -2.05
N PHE A 52 7.30 12.34 -3.08
CA PHE A 52 7.08 10.89 -3.13
C PHE A 52 8.37 10.06 -3.25
N ASN A 53 9.55 10.69 -3.24
CA ASN A 53 10.84 10.01 -3.46
C ASN A 53 10.93 9.27 -4.80
N LYS A 54 10.15 9.69 -5.77
CA LYS A 54 10.08 9.10 -7.12
C LYS A 54 10.03 10.23 -8.14
N PRO A 55 10.86 10.21 -9.18
CA PRO A 55 10.72 11.17 -10.27
C PRO A 55 9.42 10.91 -11.05
N PHE A 56 8.96 11.89 -11.80
CA PHE A 56 7.82 11.75 -12.70
C PHE A 56 8.17 10.86 -13.90
N ARG A 57 9.33 11.11 -14.50
CA ARG A 57 9.84 10.29 -15.58
C ARG A 57 10.39 8.95 -15.08
N LYS A 58 10.42 7.93 -15.95
CA LYS A 58 10.96 6.58 -15.64
C LYS A 58 12.49 6.56 -15.62
N ILE A 59 13.08 7.37 -14.77
CA ILE A 59 14.52 7.47 -14.52
C ILE A 59 14.87 6.97 -13.12
N SER A 60 16.11 6.52 -12.93
CA SER A 60 16.54 6.03 -11.62
C SER A 60 16.87 7.19 -10.68
N ARG A 61 16.79 6.96 -9.37
CA ARG A 61 17.14 7.96 -8.37
C ARG A 61 18.59 8.47 -8.50
N SER A 62 19.51 7.61 -8.89
CA SER A 62 20.91 7.98 -9.09
C SER A 62 21.12 8.97 -10.23
N GLN A 63 20.26 8.93 -11.25
CA GLN A 63 20.30 9.83 -12.39
C GLN A 63 19.71 11.22 -12.12
N LEU A 64 19.04 11.39 -10.97
CA LEU A 64 18.55 12.70 -10.54
C LEU A 64 19.69 13.62 -10.09
N VAL A 65 20.82 13.04 -9.71
CA VAL A 65 22.02 13.80 -9.33
C VAL A 65 22.63 14.41 -10.59
N ASN A 66 22.96 15.70 -10.55
CA ASN A 66 23.66 16.35 -11.64
C ASN A 66 24.98 15.63 -11.94
N SER A 67 25.22 15.28 -13.18
CA SER A 67 26.37 14.46 -13.62
C SER A 67 27.72 15.19 -13.56
N ILE A 68 27.72 16.50 -13.46
CA ILE A 68 28.92 17.33 -13.40
C ILE A 68 29.33 17.54 -11.93
N ASN A 69 28.36 17.96 -11.12
CA ASN A 69 28.62 18.29 -9.72
C ASN A 69 28.61 17.05 -8.81
N GLU A 70 27.87 16.01 -9.17
CA GLU A 70 27.76 14.69 -8.51
C GLU A 70 27.42 14.68 -7.01
N LYS A 71 27.06 15.83 -6.45
CA LYS A 71 26.83 16.02 -5.02
C LYS A 71 25.76 17.08 -4.74
N GLU A 72 25.31 17.12 -3.50
CA GLU A 72 24.44 18.16 -2.94
C GLU A 72 23.15 18.39 -3.72
N THR A 73 22.61 17.33 -4.31
CA THR A 73 21.29 17.39 -4.93
C THR A 73 20.25 17.64 -3.86
N LEU A 74 19.52 18.73 -3.99
CA LEU A 74 18.51 19.14 -3.03
C LEU A 74 17.29 19.70 -3.75
N VAL A 75 16.11 19.24 -3.33
CA VAL A 75 14.82 19.78 -3.76
C VAL A 75 14.03 20.18 -2.53
N GLU A 76 13.42 21.34 -2.59
CA GLU A 76 12.55 21.88 -1.54
C GLU A 76 11.21 22.29 -2.15
N VAL A 77 10.12 21.90 -1.49
CA VAL A 77 8.75 22.29 -1.85
C VAL A 77 8.08 22.89 -0.63
N GLU A 78 7.52 24.07 -0.81
CA GLU A 78 6.75 24.78 0.19
C GLU A 78 5.28 24.78 -0.22
N PHE A 79 4.40 24.43 0.71
CA PHE A 79 2.97 24.39 0.49
C PHE A 79 2.19 24.54 1.80
N GLN A 80 0.95 24.95 1.68
CA GLN A 80 0.02 25.16 2.79
C GLN A 80 -1.12 24.14 2.73
N VAL A 81 -1.48 23.58 3.88
CA VAL A 81 -2.68 22.73 4.05
C VAL A 81 -3.55 23.36 5.13
N GLY A 82 -4.70 23.91 4.74
CA GLY A 82 -5.51 24.71 5.66
C GLY A 82 -4.76 25.97 6.11
N THR A 83 -4.46 26.07 7.40
CA THR A 83 -3.69 27.18 8.01
C THR A 83 -2.23 26.80 8.33
N ILE A 84 -1.81 25.58 7.97
CA ILE A 84 -0.51 25.05 8.34
C ILE A 84 0.43 25.09 7.13
N ASN A 85 1.59 25.72 7.31
CA ASN A 85 2.63 25.76 6.31
C ASN A 85 3.54 24.54 6.44
N TYR A 86 3.81 23.88 5.33
CA TYR A 86 4.73 22.76 5.23
C TYR A 86 5.87 23.07 4.27
N LYS A 87 7.04 22.59 4.64
CA LYS A 87 8.21 22.59 3.77
C LYS A 87 8.82 21.20 3.78
N VAL A 88 8.92 20.61 2.60
CA VAL A 88 9.57 19.31 2.40
C VAL A 88 10.90 19.53 1.73
N ARG A 89 11.98 19.02 2.35
CA ARG A 89 13.34 19.03 1.82
C ARG A 89 13.78 17.62 1.55
N ARG A 90 14.19 17.35 0.34
CA ARG A 90 14.69 16.03 -0.04
C ARG A 90 15.96 16.14 -0.87
N GLY A 91 16.98 15.36 -0.47
CA GLY A 91 18.29 15.39 -1.09
C GLY A 91 18.87 14.02 -1.41
N ILE A 92 19.90 14.06 -2.28
CA ILE A 92 20.72 12.91 -2.63
C ILE A 92 22.18 13.37 -2.53
N LYS A 93 22.99 12.58 -1.82
CA LYS A 93 24.42 12.90 -1.61
C LYS A 93 24.67 14.29 -0.98
N PRO A 94 24.31 14.50 0.32
CA PRO A 94 23.82 13.53 1.29
C PRO A 94 22.34 13.16 1.13
N ASN A 95 21.95 12.01 1.70
CA ASN A 95 20.54 11.63 1.73
C ASN A 95 19.84 12.45 2.81
N VAL A 96 18.98 13.38 2.38
CA VAL A 96 18.19 14.26 3.24
C VAL A 96 16.71 13.98 3.00
N PHE A 97 15.94 13.88 4.07
CA PHE A 97 14.49 13.91 4.02
C PHE A 97 13.99 14.59 5.29
N GLU A 98 13.50 15.79 5.16
CA GLU A 98 13.04 16.64 6.27
C GLU A 98 11.68 17.22 5.93
N ILE A 99 10.79 17.21 6.91
CA ILE A 99 9.48 17.84 6.83
C ILE A 99 9.39 18.89 7.94
N TYR A 100 9.14 20.11 7.55
CA TYR A 100 8.92 21.22 8.48
C TYR A 100 7.42 21.54 8.50
N ARG A 101 6.91 21.79 9.70
CA ARG A 101 5.55 22.27 9.95
C ARG A 101 5.65 23.62 10.66
N ASN A 102 5.16 24.69 10.03
CA ASN A 102 5.31 26.07 10.53
C ASN A 102 6.77 26.39 10.92
N ASN A 103 7.72 26.04 10.07
CA ASN A 103 9.19 26.20 10.25
C ASN A 103 9.81 25.36 11.37
N VAL A 104 9.06 24.48 12.04
CA VAL A 104 9.58 23.54 13.02
C VAL A 104 9.74 22.17 12.36
N LEU A 105 10.92 21.57 12.50
CA LEU A 105 11.18 20.22 11.99
C LEU A 105 10.25 19.23 12.71
N VAL A 106 9.52 18.44 11.92
CA VAL A 106 8.70 17.35 12.46
C VAL A 106 9.63 16.27 12.97
N ASP A 107 9.37 15.78 14.19
CA ASP A 107 10.14 14.71 14.80
C ASP A 107 10.14 13.47 13.91
N GLN A 108 11.32 12.97 13.60
CA GLN A 108 11.57 11.90 12.64
C GLN A 108 12.27 10.69 13.29
N ASP A 109 12.04 10.44 14.59
CA ASP A 109 12.60 9.28 15.30
C ASP A 109 12.12 7.94 14.72
N ALA A 110 11.11 7.95 13.86
CA ALA A 110 10.66 6.81 13.10
C ALA A 110 11.47 6.58 11.81
N ALA A 111 11.46 5.35 11.31
CA ALA A 111 12.12 5.01 10.05
C ALA A 111 11.63 5.91 8.89
N GLN A 112 12.50 6.26 7.94
CA GLN A 112 12.16 7.11 6.77
C GLN A 112 10.87 6.68 6.04
N LYS A 113 10.51 5.40 6.11
CA LYS A 113 9.27 4.88 5.55
C LYS A 113 8.02 5.38 6.27
N ASP A 114 8.10 5.56 7.58
CA ASP A 114 6.97 6.02 8.38
C ASP A 114 6.80 7.53 8.22
N THR A 115 7.89 8.27 8.09
CA THR A 115 7.88 9.70 7.71
C THR A 115 7.27 9.90 6.32
N GLN A 116 7.57 9.02 5.34
CA GLN A 116 6.96 9.06 4.00
C GLN A 116 5.46 8.78 4.06
N LYS A 117 5.05 7.77 4.82
CA LYS A 117 3.61 7.49 5.03
C LYS A 117 2.90 8.66 5.70
N PHE A 118 3.51 9.28 6.70
CA PHE A 118 2.96 10.48 7.33
C PHE A 118 2.73 11.59 6.30
N LEU A 119 3.71 11.87 5.43
CA LEU A 119 3.56 12.86 4.37
C LEU A 119 2.42 12.52 3.41
N GLU A 120 2.37 11.27 2.91
CA GLU A 120 1.37 10.85 1.93
C GLU A 120 -0.04 10.72 2.52
N GLN A 121 -0.18 10.12 3.70
CA GLN A 121 -1.48 9.76 4.27
C GLN A 121 -2.08 10.83 5.18
N SER A 122 -1.23 11.55 5.94
CA SER A 122 -1.71 12.52 6.94
C SER A 122 -1.66 13.95 6.43
N VAL A 123 -0.65 14.31 5.63
CA VAL A 123 -0.45 15.70 5.16
C VAL A 123 -1.08 15.90 3.78
N LEU A 124 -0.62 15.14 2.78
CA LEU A 124 -1.08 15.30 1.40
C LEU A 124 -2.41 14.59 1.13
N LYS A 125 -2.66 13.48 1.83
CA LYS A 125 -3.78 12.56 1.59
C LYS A 125 -3.83 12.05 0.14
N LEU A 126 -2.69 12.03 -0.52
CA LEU A 126 -2.47 11.58 -1.89
C LEU A 126 -1.24 10.73 -1.95
N ASN A 127 -1.34 9.60 -2.63
CA ASN A 127 -0.17 8.84 -3.04
C ASN A 127 0.37 9.36 -4.39
N TYR A 128 1.52 8.85 -4.80
CA TYR A 128 2.17 9.25 -6.06
C TYR A 128 1.24 9.12 -7.29
N LYS A 129 0.47 8.02 -7.39
CA LYS A 129 -0.38 7.77 -8.55
C LYS A 129 -1.56 8.75 -8.60
N SER A 130 -2.22 8.93 -7.46
CA SER A 130 -3.36 9.85 -7.35
C SER A 130 -2.93 11.29 -7.57
N PHE A 131 -1.77 11.69 -7.04
CA PHE A 131 -1.19 13.00 -7.29
C PHE A 131 -0.96 13.25 -8.78
N THR A 132 -0.32 12.29 -9.47
CA THR A 132 -0.05 12.45 -10.90
C THR A 132 -1.33 12.48 -11.75
N GLN A 133 -2.41 11.82 -11.32
CA GLN A 133 -3.70 11.84 -12.03
C GLN A 133 -4.53 13.12 -11.80
N VAL A 134 -4.24 13.88 -10.73
CA VAL A 134 -5.01 15.09 -10.37
C VAL A 134 -4.24 16.36 -10.69
N VAL A 135 -2.90 16.33 -10.65
CA VAL A 135 -2.06 17.54 -10.76
C VAL A 135 -1.35 17.62 -12.09
N ILE A 136 -0.97 16.49 -12.69
CA ILE A 136 -0.10 16.46 -13.86
C ILE A 136 -0.78 15.71 -15.00
N LEU A 137 -0.76 16.28 -16.18
CA LEU A 137 -1.01 15.57 -17.43
C LEU A 137 0.21 15.75 -18.33
N GLY A 138 0.79 14.65 -18.79
CA GLY A 138 1.98 14.68 -19.64
C GLY A 138 1.88 13.73 -20.82
N SER A 139 2.62 14.00 -21.89
CA SER A 139 2.53 13.26 -23.14
C SER A 139 3.40 11.99 -23.17
N SER A 140 4.63 12.03 -22.62
CA SER A 140 5.64 11.00 -22.91
C SER A 140 5.81 9.92 -21.85
N THR A 141 5.59 10.24 -20.57
CA THR A 141 5.81 9.31 -19.45
C THR A 141 4.61 9.15 -18.54
N PHE A 142 3.61 9.99 -18.74
CA PHE A 142 2.32 9.90 -18.05
C PHE A 142 1.62 8.58 -18.43
N VAL A 143 1.07 7.90 -17.44
CA VAL A 143 0.21 6.75 -17.65
C VAL A 143 -1.22 7.21 -17.44
N PRO A 144 -2.01 7.37 -18.50
CA PRO A 144 -3.41 7.80 -18.39
C PRO A 144 -4.22 6.91 -17.47
N PHE A 145 -5.24 7.48 -16.84
CA PHE A 145 -6.10 6.74 -15.92
C PHE A 145 -6.66 5.45 -16.55
N MET A 146 -7.06 5.50 -17.81
CA MET A 146 -7.61 4.34 -18.52
C MET A 146 -6.58 3.25 -18.83
N GLN A 147 -5.29 3.56 -18.79
CA GLN A 147 -4.21 2.58 -18.95
C GLN A 147 -3.72 2.00 -17.60
N LEU A 148 -4.20 2.53 -16.48
CA LEU A 148 -3.94 1.96 -15.17
C LEU A 148 -4.67 0.61 -15.02
N GLY A 149 -4.05 -0.35 -14.33
CA GLY A 149 -4.75 -1.57 -13.92
C GLY A 149 -5.91 -1.27 -12.96
N ALA A 150 -6.94 -2.11 -12.94
CA ALA A 150 -8.19 -1.90 -12.18
C ALA A 150 -7.96 -1.56 -10.68
N SER A 151 -7.01 -2.24 -10.02
CA SER A 151 -6.65 -1.95 -8.63
C SER A 151 -6.08 -0.54 -8.44
N HIS A 152 -5.31 -0.04 -9.42
CA HIS A 152 -4.72 1.30 -9.36
C HIS A 152 -5.74 2.39 -9.68
N ARG A 153 -6.67 2.13 -10.62
CA ARG A 153 -7.80 3.05 -10.87
C ARG A 153 -8.62 3.24 -9.59
N ARG A 154 -8.92 2.12 -8.90
CA ARG A 154 -9.64 2.13 -7.63
C ARG A 154 -8.89 2.93 -6.56
N GLU A 155 -7.59 2.70 -6.40
CA GLU A 155 -6.74 3.44 -5.46
C GLU A 155 -6.81 4.96 -5.69
N VAL A 156 -6.69 5.40 -6.95
CA VAL A 156 -6.81 6.82 -7.31
C VAL A 156 -8.17 7.39 -6.91
N ILE A 157 -9.26 6.68 -7.18
CA ILE A 157 -10.61 7.15 -6.85
C ILE A 157 -10.86 7.13 -5.33
N GLU A 158 -10.35 6.12 -4.61
CA GLU A 158 -10.42 6.07 -3.15
C GLU A 158 -9.73 7.29 -2.51
N ASP A 159 -8.59 7.71 -3.06
CA ASP A 159 -7.89 8.91 -2.62
C ASP A 159 -8.70 10.19 -2.92
N ILE A 160 -9.20 10.32 -4.15
CA ILE A 160 -10.00 11.48 -4.57
C ILE A 160 -11.29 11.61 -3.74
N LEU A 161 -11.93 10.49 -3.42
CA LEU A 161 -13.14 10.46 -2.60
C LEU A 161 -12.87 10.52 -1.09
N ASP A 162 -11.61 10.53 -0.65
CA ASP A 162 -11.17 10.48 0.77
C ASP A 162 -11.77 9.27 1.51
N ILE A 163 -11.81 8.11 0.84
CA ILE A 163 -12.37 6.86 1.40
C ILE A 163 -11.31 5.79 1.68
N GLN A 164 -10.04 6.09 1.50
CA GLN A 164 -8.93 5.20 1.85
C GLN A 164 -8.90 4.81 3.34
N ILE A 165 -9.57 5.57 4.19
CA ILE A 165 -9.74 5.22 5.61
C ILE A 165 -10.34 3.81 5.80
N PHE A 166 -11.28 3.40 4.91
CA PHE A 166 -11.86 2.06 4.97
C PHE A 166 -10.85 0.97 4.61
N SER A 167 -9.91 1.24 3.70
CA SER A 167 -8.81 0.33 3.37
C SER A 167 -7.85 0.18 4.56
N TYR A 168 -7.55 1.26 5.26
CA TYR A 168 -6.76 1.24 6.48
C TYR A 168 -7.47 0.48 7.60
N MET A 169 -8.76 0.78 7.85
CA MET A 169 -9.58 0.07 8.82
C MET A 169 -9.64 -1.44 8.53
N ASN A 170 -9.75 -1.83 7.25
CA ASN A 170 -9.73 -3.24 6.84
C ASN A 170 -8.38 -3.90 7.12
N GLY A 171 -7.27 -3.17 7.00
CA GLY A 171 -5.94 -3.64 7.41
C GLY A 171 -5.88 -3.97 8.91
N LEU A 172 -6.26 -3.02 9.75
CA LEU A 172 -6.32 -3.22 11.22
C LEU A 172 -7.29 -4.33 11.63
N LEU A 173 -8.43 -4.41 10.93
CA LEU A 173 -9.42 -5.45 11.18
C LEU A 173 -8.90 -6.85 10.88
N LYS A 174 -8.11 -7.02 9.82
CA LYS A 174 -7.49 -8.31 9.49
C LYS A 174 -6.55 -8.81 10.60
N GLU A 175 -5.77 -7.90 11.18
CA GLU A 175 -4.93 -8.23 12.34
C GLU A 175 -5.79 -8.64 13.53
N ARG A 176 -6.84 -7.87 13.84
CA ARG A 176 -7.75 -8.18 14.93
C ARG A 176 -8.49 -9.51 14.75
N ILE A 177 -8.94 -9.82 13.54
CA ILE A 177 -9.58 -11.11 13.22
C ILE A 177 -8.61 -12.27 13.42
N LYS A 178 -7.32 -12.07 13.09
CA LYS A 178 -6.29 -13.09 13.32
C LYS A 178 -6.14 -13.39 14.80
N ASP A 179 -6.08 -12.36 15.64
CA ASP A 179 -5.95 -12.50 17.10
C ASP A 179 -7.17 -13.23 17.70
N ILE A 180 -8.38 -12.82 17.30
CA ILE A 180 -9.61 -13.45 17.79
C ILE A 180 -9.77 -14.90 17.32
N LYS A 181 -9.32 -15.24 16.11
CA LYS A 181 -9.29 -16.63 15.65
C LYS A 181 -8.40 -17.50 16.50
N GLU A 182 -7.26 -16.99 16.94
CA GLU A 182 -6.39 -17.74 17.82
C GLU A 182 -7.02 -17.89 19.21
N GLU A 183 -7.64 -16.82 19.72
CA GLU A 183 -8.41 -16.86 20.98
C GLU A 183 -9.59 -17.83 20.91
N GLN A 184 -10.29 -17.90 19.78
CA GLN A 184 -11.37 -18.86 19.52
C GLN A 184 -10.87 -20.30 19.57
N ARG A 185 -9.77 -20.62 18.89
CA ARG A 185 -9.17 -21.95 18.92
C ARG A 185 -8.75 -22.38 20.33
N GLN A 186 -8.15 -21.43 21.05
CA GLN A 186 -7.76 -21.70 22.43
C GLN A 186 -8.99 -21.96 23.30
N CYS A 187 -10.05 -21.20 23.11
CA CYS A 187 -11.30 -21.33 23.84
C CYS A 187 -12.01 -22.66 23.54
N GLU A 188 -12.10 -23.06 22.25
CA GLU A 188 -12.67 -24.34 21.83
C GLU A 188 -11.91 -25.53 22.46
N TYR A 189 -10.58 -25.47 22.48
CA TYR A 189 -9.75 -26.50 23.11
C TYR A 189 -9.98 -26.60 24.61
N GLU A 190 -10.04 -25.45 25.30
CA GLU A 190 -10.28 -25.43 26.73
C GLU A 190 -11.71 -25.86 27.12
N LEU A 191 -12.69 -25.58 26.25
CA LEU A 191 -14.06 -26.00 26.41
C LEU A 191 -14.17 -27.52 26.29
N GLU A 192 -13.58 -28.12 25.24
CA GLU A 192 -13.56 -29.56 25.05
C GLU A 192 -12.92 -30.29 26.25
N LEU A 193 -11.81 -29.75 26.76
CA LEU A 193 -11.16 -30.31 27.96
C LEU A 193 -12.07 -30.21 29.21
N ALA A 194 -12.84 -29.13 29.34
CA ALA A 194 -13.77 -28.98 30.47
C ALA A 194 -14.96 -29.95 30.35
N GLU A 195 -15.52 -30.09 29.16
CA GLU A 195 -16.61 -31.05 28.87
C GLU A 195 -16.17 -32.49 29.13
N GLN A 196 -14.97 -32.86 28.70
CA GLN A 196 -14.42 -34.17 28.95
C GLN A 196 -14.22 -34.44 30.45
N LYS A 197 -13.80 -33.42 31.21
CA LYS A 197 -13.68 -33.51 32.67
C LYS A 197 -15.02 -33.73 33.35
N VAL A 198 -16.05 -33.00 32.95
CA VAL A 198 -17.43 -33.12 33.48
C VAL A 198 -17.96 -34.53 33.17
N ALA A 199 -17.89 -34.95 31.89
CA ALA A 199 -18.38 -36.27 31.48
C ALA A 199 -17.67 -37.42 32.20
N MET A 200 -16.38 -37.26 32.51
CA MET A 200 -15.60 -38.22 33.23
C MET A 200 -16.00 -38.27 34.70
N GLN A 201 -16.24 -37.09 35.31
CA GLN A 201 -16.69 -36.99 36.71
C GLN A 201 -18.09 -37.58 36.88
N GLU A 202 -19.01 -37.32 35.92
CA GLU A 202 -20.33 -37.93 35.89
C GLU A 202 -20.29 -39.46 35.85
N LYS A 203 -19.44 -40.02 34.99
CA LYS A 203 -19.20 -41.46 34.92
C LYS A 203 -18.61 -42.01 36.23
N ASN A 204 -17.72 -41.23 36.85
CA ASN A 204 -17.16 -41.59 38.15
C ASN A 204 -18.25 -41.71 39.19
N ILE A 205 -19.10 -40.73 39.29
CA ILE A 205 -20.22 -40.72 40.23
C ILE A 205 -21.20 -41.86 39.96
N GLU A 206 -21.55 -42.09 38.68
CA GLU A 206 -22.43 -43.19 38.29
C GLU A 206 -21.86 -44.57 38.68
N ASN A 207 -20.55 -44.74 38.53
CA ASN A 207 -19.88 -45.98 38.94
C ASN A 207 -19.83 -46.15 40.45
N LEU A 208 -19.53 -45.08 41.19
CA LEU A 208 -19.57 -45.08 42.65
C LEU A 208 -20.96 -45.33 43.22
N GLU A 209 -22.02 -44.94 42.57
CA GLU A 209 -23.41 -45.21 42.94
C GLU A 209 -23.83 -46.67 42.68
N LYS A 210 -23.21 -47.35 41.72
CA LYS A 210 -23.54 -48.74 41.36
C LYS A 210 -22.81 -49.83 42.17
N VAL A 211 -21.88 -49.42 43.02
CA VAL A 211 -21.02 -50.39 43.70
C VAL A 211 -21.36 -50.53 45.17
N ASP A 212 -21.83 -51.68 45.43
CA ASP A 212 -21.92 -52.23 46.77
C ASP A 212 -20.86 -53.35 46.98
N GLN A 213 -20.03 -53.13 47.98
CA GLN A 213 -19.32 -54.16 48.71
C GLN A 213 -18.43 -55.22 48.03
N ARG A 214 -17.18 -54.99 47.64
CA ARG A 214 -16.11 -55.99 47.84
C ARG A 214 -14.67 -55.49 47.56
N SER A 215 -13.81 -55.78 48.46
CA SER A 215 -12.34 -55.81 48.40
C SER A 215 -11.53 -54.52 48.29
N MET A 216 -11.35 -53.86 49.42
CA MET A 216 -10.65 -52.57 49.57
C MET A 216 -9.12 -52.57 49.46
N VAL A 217 -8.39 -53.61 49.79
CA VAL A 217 -6.91 -53.52 49.98
C VAL A 217 -6.10 -53.58 48.68
N ALA A 218 -6.46 -54.41 47.73
CA ALA A 218 -5.73 -54.49 46.44
C ALA A 218 -6.06 -53.35 45.47
N VAL A 219 -7.22 -52.75 45.66
CA VAL A 219 -7.71 -51.62 44.87
C VAL A 219 -7.05 -50.31 45.30
N GLN A 220 -6.83 -50.13 46.61
CA GLN A 220 -6.15 -48.94 47.13
C GLN A 220 -4.70 -48.85 46.60
N ALA A 221 -3.95 -49.93 46.59
CA ALA A 221 -2.58 -49.94 46.07
C ALA A 221 -2.50 -49.53 44.57
N LYS A 222 -3.44 -50.02 43.72
CA LYS A 222 -3.49 -49.63 42.31
C LYS A 222 -3.98 -48.18 42.12
N PHE A 223 -4.84 -47.73 42.99
CA PHE A 223 -5.30 -46.33 42.98
C PHE A 223 -4.15 -45.37 43.28
N ASP A 224 -3.35 -45.69 44.29
CA ASP A 224 -2.17 -44.89 44.65
C ASP A 224 -1.14 -44.87 43.53
N GLU A 225 -0.89 -45.99 42.85
CA GLU A 225 0.03 -46.08 41.69
C GLU A 225 -0.44 -45.21 40.50
N ASN A 226 -1.76 -45.17 40.23
CA ASN A 226 -2.32 -44.35 39.17
C ASN A 226 -2.27 -42.84 39.55
N GLU A 227 -2.50 -42.48 40.80
CA GLU A 227 -2.38 -41.12 41.33
C GLU A 227 -0.96 -40.56 41.13
N ASP A 228 0.05 -41.37 41.52
CA ASP A 228 1.44 -40.99 41.33
C ASP A 228 1.76 -40.74 39.85
N ARG A 229 1.24 -41.57 38.95
CA ARG A 229 1.42 -41.39 37.52
C ARG A 229 0.73 -40.12 36.96
N ILE A 230 -0.45 -39.79 37.48
CA ILE A 230 -1.18 -38.56 37.12
C ILE A 230 -0.38 -37.31 37.55
N VAL A 231 0.27 -37.38 38.70
CA VAL A 231 1.14 -36.29 39.18
C VAL A 231 2.33 -36.09 38.23
N GLU A 232 2.99 -37.18 37.84
CA GLU A 232 4.08 -37.11 36.85
C GLU A 232 3.64 -36.49 35.53
N ILE A 233 2.47 -36.90 35.01
CA ILE A 233 1.93 -36.35 33.77
C ILE A 233 1.67 -34.83 33.88
N LYS A 234 1.08 -34.39 34.98
CA LYS A 234 0.81 -32.97 35.24
C LYS A 234 2.10 -32.13 35.26
N GLU A 235 3.16 -32.64 35.88
CA GLU A 235 4.44 -31.95 35.87
C GLU A 235 5.05 -31.89 34.47
N LEU A 236 4.93 -32.98 33.69
CA LEU A 236 5.39 -33.04 32.31
C LEU A 236 4.63 -32.03 31.42
N VAL A 237 3.30 -31.93 31.56
CA VAL A 237 2.49 -30.95 30.83
C VAL A 237 2.95 -29.53 31.15
N LYS A 238 3.08 -29.22 32.45
CA LYS A 238 3.53 -27.90 32.92
C LYS A 238 4.91 -27.49 32.40
N THR A 239 5.83 -28.45 32.29
CA THR A 239 7.17 -28.18 31.71
C THR A 239 7.11 -27.90 30.22
N LYS A 240 6.25 -28.62 29.49
CA LYS A 240 6.05 -28.40 28.06
C LYS A 240 5.33 -27.09 27.76
N GLU A 241 4.32 -26.75 28.55
CA GLU A 241 3.65 -25.43 28.46
C GLU A 241 4.64 -24.29 28.65
N LYS A 242 5.51 -24.37 29.68
CA LYS A 242 6.60 -23.37 29.84
C LYS A 242 7.53 -23.29 28.64
N SER A 243 7.81 -24.43 28.00
CA SER A 243 8.63 -24.47 26.78
C SER A 243 7.92 -23.77 25.60
N ILE A 244 6.61 -23.95 25.48
CA ILE A 244 5.77 -23.26 24.49
C ILE A 244 5.78 -21.75 24.75
N ASP A 245 5.56 -21.33 26.02
CA ASP A 245 5.53 -19.93 26.41
C ASP A 245 6.85 -19.20 26.15
N THR A 246 7.98 -19.91 26.30
CA THR A 246 9.30 -19.35 25.98
C THR A 246 9.56 -19.22 24.47
N ILE A 247 8.93 -20.07 23.68
CA ILE A 247 9.12 -20.11 22.22
C ILE A 247 8.09 -19.20 21.51
N THR A 248 6.84 -19.18 21.98
CA THR A 248 5.73 -18.47 21.35
C THR A 248 6.02 -16.98 21.10
N PRO A 249 6.62 -16.21 22.03
CA PRO A 249 6.96 -14.81 21.75
C PRO A 249 7.91 -14.65 20.56
N LYS A 250 8.80 -15.63 20.36
CA LYS A 250 9.74 -15.61 19.22
C LYS A 250 9.05 -15.91 17.90
N LEU A 251 7.92 -16.61 17.93
CA LEU A 251 7.13 -16.92 16.73
C LEU A 251 6.26 -15.73 16.26
N LEU A 252 6.00 -14.74 17.11
CA LEU A 252 5.27 -13.52 16.70
C LEU A 252 5.94 -12.79 15.54
N GLU A 253 7.22 -13.05 15.33
CA GLU A 253 7.94 -12.48 14.19
C GLU A 253 7.82 -13.34 12.90
N LEU A 254 7.27 -14.56 12.97
CA LEU A 254 7.32 -15.50 11.84
C LEU A 254 6.60 -14.92 10.62
N ASP A 255 5.35 -14.51 10.78
CA ASP A 255 4.56 -13.98 9.67
C ASP A 255 5.19 -12.71 9.11
N ARG A 256 5.62 -11.80 10.00
CA ARG A 256 6.34 -10.59 9.58
C ARG A 256 7.63 -10.89 8.83
N THR A 257 8.32 -11.96 9.23
CA THR A 257 9.56 -12.39 8.58
C THR A 257 9.27 -13.04 7.23
N ILE A 258 8.20 -13.84 7.15
CA ILE A 258 7.72 -14.45 5.89
C ILE A 258 7.27 -13.35 4.94
N ASP A 259 6.47 -12.38 5.41
CA ASP A 259 6.00 -11.27 4.58
C ASP A 259 7.16 -10.45 4.03
N LYS A 260 8.14 -10.14 4.90
CA LYS A 260 9.36 -9.47 4.46
C LYS A 260 10.13 -10.30 3.43
N HIS A 261 10.25 -11.60 3.65
CA HIS A 261 10.92 -12.49 2.75
C HIS A 261 10.23 -12.56 1.37
N GLU A 262 8.90 -12.64 1.33
CA GLU A 262 8.13 -12.62 0.08
C GLU A 262 8.20 -11.23 -0.60
N GLN A 263 8.19 -10.15 0.19
CA GLN A 263 8.42 -8.81 -0.33
C GLN A 263 9.79 -8.71 -1.03
N TYR A 264 10.84 -9.21 -0.37
CA TYR A 264 12.18 -9.21 -0.95
C TYR A 264 12.27 -10.10 -2.20
N LYS A 265 11.64 -11.28 -2.21
CA LYS A 265 11.54 -12.14 -3.40
C LYS A 265 10.84 -11.43 -4.55
N THR A 266 9.71 -10.80 -4.25
CA THR A 266 8.96 -10.02 -5.24
C THR A 266 9.81 -8.86 -5.77
N MET A 267 10.53 -8.19 -4.88
CA MET A 267 11.42 -7.09 -5.24
C MET A 267 12.58 -7.57 -6.11
N ARG A 268 13.18 -8.72 -5.78
CA ARG A 268 14.22 -9.39 -6.58
C ARG A 268 13.71 -9.72 -7.98
N THR A 269 12.51 -10.29 -8.07
CA THR A 269 11.89 -10.62 -9.37
C THR A 269 11.65 -9.38 -10.20
N LYS A 270 11.08 -8.33 -9.59
CA LYS A 270 10.88 -7.03 -10.26
C LYS A 270 12.20 -6.42 -10.75
N MET A 271 13.25 -6.52 -9.95
CA MET A 271 14.57 -6.03 -10.35
C MET A 271 15.15 -6.82 -11.51
N LYS A 272 15.03 -8.15 -11.47
CA LYS A 272 15.48 -9.03 -12.57
C LYS A 272 14.73 -8.74 -13.87
N THR A 273 13.41 -8.54 -13.78
CA THR A 273 12.59 -8.16 -14.94
C THR A 273 13.01 -6.81 -15.50
N ARG A 274 13.22 -5.81 -14.62
CA ARG A 274 13.71 -4.48 -15.04
C ARG A 274 15.09 -4.54 -15.66
N GLN A 275 15.99 -5.32 -15.07
CA GLN A 275 17.33 -5.54 -15.63
C GLN A 275 17.26 -6.14 -17.03
N GLY A 276 16.40 -7.16 -17.22
CA GLY A 276 16.14 -7.76 -18.53
C GLY A 276 15.60 -6.75 -19.55
N SER A 277 14.63 -5.93 -19.13
CA SER A 277 14.07 -4.87 -19.97
C SER A 277 15.13 -3.83 -20.37
N HIS A 278 15.94 -3.39 -19.39
CA HIS A 278 17.03 -2.44 -19.68
C HIS A 278 18.10 -3.04 -20.60
N SER A 279 18.45 -4.33 -20.38
CA SER A 279 19.38 -5.04 -21.26
C SER A 279 18.85 -5.11 -22.69
N HIS A 280 17.57 -5.47 -22.83
CA HIS A 280 16.95 -5.56 -24.16
C HIS A 280 16.89 -4.20 -24.87
N THR A 281 16.54 -3.14 -24.11
CA THR A 281 16.49 -1.79 -24.68
C THR A 281 17.89 -1.27 -25.01
N MET A 282 18.88 -1.58 -24.17
CA MET A 282 20.28 -1.24 -24.45
C MET A 282 20.76 -1.94 -25.74
N GLU A 283 20.44 -3.23 -25.89
CA GLU A 283 20.79 -4.02 -27.06
C GLU A 283 20.10 -3.49 -28.33
N PHE A 284 18.86 -3.01 -28.19
CA PHE A 284 18.14 -2.31 -29.25
C PHE A 284 18.93 -1.09 -29.74
N PHE A 285 19.42 -0.23 -28.85
CA PHE A 285 20.20 0.95 -29.22
C PHE A 285 21.60 0.59 -29.72
N LYS A 286 22.17 -0.54 -29.29
CA LYS A 286 23.45 -1.05 -29.86
C LYS A 286 23.30 -1.53 -31.30
N ASN A 287 22.20 -2.21 -31.61
CA ASN A 287 22.07 -2.95 -32.86
C ASN A 287 21.28 -2.21 -33.95
N ASN A 288 20.61 -1.10 -33.64
CA ASN A 288 19.79 -0.38 -34.62
C ASN A 288 20.30 1.04 -34.89
N ASN A 289 20.42 1.38 -36.17
CA ASN A 289 20.79 2.72 -36.61
C ASN A 289 19.58 3.60 -36.95
N GLU A 290 18.42 2.98 -37.08
CA GLU A 290 17.15 3.64 -37.39
C GLU A 290 16.06 3.07 -36.49
N CYS A 291 15.13 3.90 -36.11
CA CYS A 291 13.99 3.46 -35.31
C CYS A 291 13.05 2.62 -36.19
N PRO A 292 12.77 1.36 -35.83
CA PRO A 292 11.92 0.50 -36.67
C PRO A 292 10.45 0.94 -36.65
N THR A 293 10.06 1.83 -35.72
CA THR A 293 8.69 2.31 -35.60
C THR A 293 8.44 3.61 -36.39
N CYS A 294 9.40 4.53 -36.40
CA CYS A 294 9.25 5.83 -37.08
C CYS A 294 10.28 6.10 -38.17
N THR A 295 11.14 5.14 -38.46
CA THR A 295 12.19 5.18 -39.55
C THR A 295 13.17 6.36 -39.44
N GLN A 296 13.17 7.08 -38.32
CA GLN A 296 14.14 8.15 -38.10
C GLN A 296 15.51 7.57 -37.71
N LYS A 297 16.56 8.18 -38.25
CA LYS A 297 17.93 7.81 -37.89
C LYS A 297 18.19 8.16 -36.41
N ILE A 298 18.73 7.20 -35.69
CA ILE A 298 19.14 7.39 -34.30
C ILE A 298 20.58 7.96 -34.35
N SER A 299 20.75 9.18 -33.86
CA SER A 299 22.08 9.81 -33.83
C SER A 299 23.03 9.02 -32.93
N ASP A 300 24.30 9.01 -33.28
CA ASP A 300 25.33 8.31 -32.53
C ASP A 300 25.46 8.88 -31.10
N GLU A 301 25.25 10.19 -30.93
CA GLU A 301 25.21 10.86 -29.64
C GLU A 301 24.08 10.32 -28.77
N LEU A 302 22.88 10.19 -29.32
CA LEU A 302 21.72 9.62 -28.62
C LEU A 302 21.94 8.14 -28.25
N LYS A 303 22.63 7.40 -29.15
CA LYS A 303 22.98 6.00 -28.88
C LYS A 303 23.92 5.90 -27.70
N VAL A 304 25.02 6.67 -27.71
CA VAL A 304 26.01 6.66 -26.65
C VAL A 304 25.36 7.07 -25.33
N GLU A 305 24.55 8.12 -25.35
CA GLU A 305 23.80 8.57 -24.17
C GLU A 305 22.90 7.46 -23.61
N LYS A 306 22.10 6.84 -24.49
CA LYS A 306 21.16 5.80 -24.05
C LYS A 306 21.87 4.51 -23.61
N ILE A 307 22.90 4.10 -24.31
CA ILE A 307 23.68 2.91 -23.92
C ILE A 307 24.32 3.13 -22.54
N THR A 308 24.99 4.26 -22.33
CA THR A 308 25.60 4.60 -21.03
C THR A 308 24.57 4.68 -19.91
N PHE A 309 23.40 5.25 -20.21
CA PHE A 309 22.28 5.30 -19.28
C PHE A 309 21.83 3.90 -18.86
N TYR A 310 21.61 3.00 -19.80
CA TYR A 310 21.16 1.65 -19.47
C TYR A 310 22.27 0.81 -18.82
N GLU A 311 23.52 0.97 -19.21
CA GLU A 311 24.65 0.29 -18.57
C GLU A 311 24.78 0.67 -17.08
N THR A 312 24.65 1.96 -16.77
CA THR A 312 24.67 2.43 -15.37
C THR A 312 23.50 1.88 -14.59
N ASN A 313 22.32 1.88 -15.19
CA ASN A 313 21.13 1.34 -14.54
C ASN A 313 21.20 -0.18 -14.31
N ILE A 314 21.71 -0.92 -15.30
CA ILE A 314 21.91 -2.37 -15.18
C ILE A 314 22.92 -2.67 -14.07
N SER A 315 24.00 -1.91 -13.99
CA SER A 315 25.01 -2.06 -12.92
C SER A 315 24.42 -1.80 -11.55
N GLY A 316 23.68 -0.70 -11.37
CA GLY A 316 23.01 -0.38 -10.12
C GLY A 316 21.96 -1.43 -9.71
N LEU A 317 21.17 -1.91 -10.69
CA LEU A 317 20.22 -2.99 -10.45
C LEU A 317 20.89 -4.31 -10.09
N LYS A 318 22.08 -4.59 -10.64
CA LYS A 318 22.86 -5.79 -10.31
C LYS A 318 23.33 -5.77 -8.86
N THR A 319 23.91 -4.65 -8.45
CA THR A 319 24.35 -4.47 -7.05
C THR A 319 23.18 -4.56 -6.06
N ALA A 320 22.07 -3.90 -6.37
CA ALA A 320 20.88 -3.98 -5.55
C ALA A 320 20.26 -5.38 -5.55
N HIS A 321 20.32 -6.09 -6.67
CA HIS A 321 19.89 -7.49 -6.77
C HIS A 321 20.75 -8.43 -5.91
N GLU A 322 22.06 -8.20 -5.86
CA GLU A 322 22.99 -8.95 -4.99
C GLU A 322 22.65 -8.71 -3.51
N GLN A 323 22.51 -7.44 -3.10
CA GLN A 323 22.12 -7.08 -1.73
C GLN A 323 20.78 -7.70 -1.30
N ILE A 324 19.78 -7.64 -2.19
CA ILE A 324 18.49 -8.26 -1.92
C ILE A 324 18.62 -9.78 -1.85
N THR A 325 19.46 -10.37 -2.70
CA THR A 325 19.70 -11.82 -2.68
C THR A 325 20.35 -12.26 -1.37
N ASP A 326 21.28 -11.49 -0.84
CA ASP A 326 21.89 -11.78 0.46
C ASP A 326 20.91 -11.57 1.62
N ASN A 327 20.08 -10.51 1.56
CA ASN A 327 19.00 -10.34 2.52
C ASN A 327 18.00 -11.50 2.48
N ILE A 328 17.68 -12.00 1.29
CA ILE A 328 16.83 -13.18 1.14
C ILE A 328 17.48 -14.40 1.81
N LYS A 329 18.79 -14.64 1.62
CA LYS A 329 19.49 -15.76 2.27
C LYS A 329 19.43 -15.65 3.80
N VAL A 330 19.65 -14.45 4.35
CA VAL A 330 19.55 -14.20 5.80
C VAL A 330 18.11 -14.46 6.28
N LEU A 331 17.14 -13.98 5.53
CA LEU A 331 15.73 -14.21 5.87
C LEU A 331 15.33 -15.68 5.70
N ASP A 332 15.85 -16.37 4.69
CA ASP A 332 15.65 -17.82 4.51
C ASP A 332 16.10 -18.60 5.75
N LEU A 333 17.30 -18.28 6.26
CA LEU A 333 17.81 -18.91 7.49
C LEU A 333 16.92 -18.58 8.69
N LYS A 334 16.51 -17.31 8.81
CA LYS A 334 15.63 -16.86 9.92
C LYS A 334 14.23 -17.50 9.82
N VAL A 335 13.66 -17.56 8.63
CA VAL A 335 12.37 -18.24 8.39
C VAL A 335 12.48 -19.73 8.68
N LYS A 336 13.60 -20.37 8.29
CA LYS A 336 13.86 -21.77 8.59
C LYS A 336 13.92 -22.02 10.10
N ASP A 337 14.72 -21.25 10.83
CA ASP A 337 14.82 -21.34 12.31
C ASP A 337 13.44 -21.13 12.98
N LEU A 338 12.71 -20.11 12.55
CA LEU A 338 11.38 -19.84 13.11
C LEU A 338 10.36 -20.93 12.76
N ARG A 339 10.45 -21.53 11.57
CA ARG A 339 9.62 -22.69 11.20
C ARG A 339 9.98 -23.93 12.00
N GLU A 340 11.26 -24.16 12.27
CA GLU A 340 11.68 -25.27 13.14
C GLU A 340 11.15 -25.06 14.57
N LYS A 341 11.20 -23.84 15.08
CA LYS A 341 10.60 -23.46 16.37
C LYS A 341 9.08 -23.62 16.38
N ALA A 342 8.41 -23.21 15.30
CA ALA A 342 6.97 -23.42 15.15
C ALA A 342 6.62 -24.93 15.11
N LYS A 343 7.43 -25.72 14.41
CA LYS A 343 7.29 -27.17 14.39
C LYS A 343 7.50 -27.79 15.77
N ALA A 344 8.49 -27.27 16.52
CA ALA A 344 8.73 -27.71 17.90
C ALA A 344 7.54 -27.39 18.81
N VAL A 345 6.98 -26.18 18.72
CA VAL A 345 5.76 -25.80 19.48
C VAL A 345 4.60 -26.72 19.14
N ASN A 346 4.38 -26.99 17.85
CA ASN A 346 3.34 -27.95 17.46
C ASN A 346 3.64 -29.37 17.99
N GLY A 347 4.91 -29.79 17.97
CA GLY A 347 5.33 -31.03 18.58
C GLY A 347 4.97 -31.09 20.07
N PHE A 348 5.32 -30.04 20.82
CA PHE A 348 4.97 -29.98 22.25
C PHE A 348 3.46 -29.95 22.47
N ARG A 349 2.68 -29.28 21.61
CA ARG A 349 1.21 -29.32 21.68
C ARG A 349 0.63 -30.71 21.49
N TYR A 350 1.14 -31.45 20.51
CA TYR A 350 0.75 -32.86 20.31
C TYR A 350 1.10 -33.74 21.53
N GLU A 351 2.30 -33.54 22.11
CA GLU A 351 2.73 -34.26 23.29
C GLU A 351 1.86 -33.94 24.53
N ILE A 352 1.51 -32.66 24.73
CA ILE A 352 0.57 -32.25 25.79
C ILE A 352 -0.78 -32.95 25.59
N GLN A 353 -1.30 -32.97 24.37
CA GLN A 353 -2.58 -33.59 24.05
C GLN A 353 -2.55 -35.10 24.32
N ALA A 354 -1.43 -35.78 23.97
CA ALA A 354 -1.24 -37.19 24.27
C ALA A 354 -1.18 -37.49 25.77
N LEU A 355 -0.41 -36.67 26.53
CA LEU A 355 -0.28 -36.76 27.97
C LEU A 355 -1.61 -36.52 28.69
N THR A 356 -2.35 -35.51 28.26
CA THR A 356 -3.70 -35.19 28.80
C THR A 356 -4.67 -36.35 28.54
N LYS A 357 -4.52 -37.02 27.38
CA LYS A 357 -5.32 -38.21 27.07
C LYS A 357 -4.95 -39.40 27.94
N GLU A 358 -3.64 -39.59 28.26
CA GLU A 358 -3.15 -40.59 29.19
C GLU A 358 -3.66 -40.32 30.62
N GLU A 359 -3.56 -39.07 31.09
CA GLU A 359 -4.14 -38.64 32.39
C GLU A 359 -5.62 -38.99 32.49
N MET A 360 -6.39 -38.68 31.42
CA MET A 360 -7.81 -39.02 31.39
C MET A 360 -8.08 -40.53 31.43
N LYS A 361 -7.18 -41.34 30.83
CA LYS A 361 -7.29 -42.80 30.87
C LYS A 361 -7.07 -43.31 32.28
N LEU A 362 -6.02 -42.83 32.97
CA LEU A 362 -5.70 -43.21 34.34
C LEU A 362 -6.80 -42.81 35.33
N LEU A 363 -7.37 -41.58 35.15
CA LEU A 363 -8.51 -41.15 35.90
C LEU A 363 -9.75 -42.05 35.70
N LYS A 364 -9.97 -42.54 34.45
CA LYS A 364 -11.00 -43.57 34.15
C LYS A 364 -10.74 -44.90 34.85
N GLU A 365 -9.49 -45.34 34.90
CA GLU A 365 -9.11 -46.53 35.60
C GLU A 365 -9.32 -46.40 37.13
N ASN A 366 -8.94 -45.25 37.71
CA ASN A 366 -9.21 -44.96 39.12
C ASN A 366 -10.70 -44.98 39.42
N THR A 367 -11.51 -44.43 38.50
CA THR A 367 -12.98 -44.47 38.69
C THR A 367 -13.52 -45.88 38.68
N LYS A 368 -12.96 -46.74 37.84
CA LYS A 368 -13.34 -48.14 37.77
C LYS A 368 -12.93 -48.93 39.03
N LEU A 369 -11.71 -48.67 39.54
CA LEU A 369 -11.20 -49.26 40.78
C LEU A 369 -12.02 -48.82 42.00
N LEU A 370 -12.36 -47.55 42.12
CA LEU A 370 -13.24 -47.04 43.16
C LEU A 370 -14.67 -47.64 43.06
N SER A 371 -15.11 -47.96 41.85
CA SER A 371 -16.39 -48.66 41.65
C SER A 371 -16.39 -50.09 42.15
N GLU A 372 -15.24 -50.74 42.16
CA GLU A 372 -15.09 -52.11 42.65
C GLU A 372 -14.88 -52.16 44.18
N ALA A 373 -14.52 -51.06 44.84
CA ALA A 373 -14.15 -50.97 46.28
C ALA A 373 -15.26 -50.65 47.26
N GLY A 374 -16.49 -50.48 46.83
CA GLY A 374 -17.73 -50.25 47.58
C GLY A 374 -17.61 -49.64 49.00
N SER A 375 -18.42 -48.63 49.25
CA SER A 375 -18.65 -47.93 50.52
C SER A 375 -17.69 -46.78 50.89
N ASN A 376 -17.94 -45.60 50.28
CA ASN A 376 -17.58 -44.35 50.95
C ASN A 376 -18.60 -43.26 50.63
N THR A 377 -19.63 -43.16 51.43
CA THR A 377 -20.64 -42.10 51.39
C THR A 377 -20.04 -40.68 51.52
N THR A 378 -18.86 -40.58 52.13
CA THR A 378 -18.08 -39.35 52.21
C THR A 378 -17.44 -38.97 50.87
N ASN A 379 -16.85 -39.93 50.17
CA ASN A 379 -16.25 -39.68 48.85
C ASN A 379 -17.31 -39.32 47.80
N LEU A 380 -18.49 -39.91 47.84
CA LEU A 380 -19.57 -39.61 46.90
C LEU A 380 -20.03 -38.16 47.04
N GLN A 381 -20.08 -37.62 48.24
CA GLN A 381 -20.43 -36.19 48.47
C GLN A 381 -19.35 -35.24 47.97
N GLU A 382 -18.07 -35.58 48.17
CA GLU A 382 -16.95 -34.78 47.67
C GLU A 382 -16.91 -34.77 46.13
N GLU A 383 -17.07 -35.93 45.50
CA GLU A 383 -17.13 -36.07 44.04
C GLU A 383 -18.33 -35.34 43.43
N LYS A 384 -19.51 -35.37 44.09
CA LYS A 384 -20.67 -34.56 43.67
C LYS A 384 -20.41 -33.06 43.83
N GLN A 385 -19.70 -32.63 44.87
CA GLN A 385 -19.29 -31.24 45.00
C GLN A 385 -18.28 -30.81 43.92
N GLU A 386 -17.38 -31.73 43.57
CA GLU A 386 -16.40 -31.48 42.54
C GLU A 386 -17.06 -31.40 41.15
N LEU A 387 -18.05 -32.23 40.87
CA LEU A 387 -18.88 -32.14 39.66
C LEU A 387 -19.59 -30.77 39.56
N VAL A 388 -20.15 -30.29 40.67
CA VAL A 388 -20.76 -28.93 40.72
C VAL A 388 -19.73 -27.85 40.42
N ARG A 389 -18.48 -28.00 40.91
CA ARG A 389 -17.40 -27.06 40.62
C ARG A 389 -16.97 -27.13 39.14
N PHE A 390 -16.90 -28.33 38.57
CA PHE A 390 -16.57 -28.52 37.13
C PHE A 390 -17.67 -27.96 36.24
N ASN A 391 -18.94 -28.22 36.55
CA ASN A 391 -20.08 -27.67 35.82
C ASN A 391 -20.09 -26.14 35.86
N LYS A 392 -19.82 -25.53 37.00
CA LYS A 392 -19.73 -24.07 37.14
C LYS A 392 -18.54 -23.47 36.35
N LYS A 393 -17.44 -24.23 36.25
CA LYS A 393 -16.30 -23.84 35.39
C LYS A 393 -16.62 -24.00 33.91
N LEU A 394 -17.31 -25.07 33.53
CA LEU A 394 -17.77 -25.32 32.18
C LEU A 394 -18.72 -24.22 31.72
N GLU A 395 -19.73 -23.87 32.53
CA GLU A 395 -20.70 -22.81 32.23
C GLU A 395 -20.00 -21.46 31.97
N LYS A 396 -19.04 -21.08 32.84
CA LYS A 396 -18.26 -19.85 32.66
C LYS A 396 -17.42 -19.89 31.37
N LYS A 397 -16.87 -21.06 31.01
CA LYS A 397 -16.11 -21.21 29.77
C LYS A 397 -17.01 -21.15 28.54
N GLN A 398 -18.20 -21.74 28.63
CA GLN A 398 -19.20 -21.67 27.55
C GLN A 398 -19.65 -20.22 27.32
N GLU A 399 -19.92 -19.44 28.38
CA GLU A 399 -20.23 -18.03 28.26
C GLU A 399 -19.10 -17.22 27.63
N PHE A 400 -17.86 -17.48 28.05
CA PHE A 400 -16.69 -16.81 27.49
C PHE A 400 -16.51 -17.16 26.00
N CYS A 401 -16.60 -18.44 25.63
CA CYS A 401 -16.51 -18.88 24.24
C CYS A 401 -17.63 -18.32 23.36
N ALA A 402 -18.85 -18.25 23.89
CA ALA A 402 -19.96 -17.62 23.19
C ALA A 402 -19.70 -16.13 22.93
N GLY A 403 -19.08 -15.43 23.89
CA GLY A 403 -18.65 -14.05 23.75
C GLY A 403 -17.59 -13.87 22.66
N VAL A 404 -16.56 -14.72 22.62
CA VAL A 404 -15.50 -14.72 21.60
C VAL A 404 -16.08 -15.00 20.22
N ASN A 405 -16.96 -16.00 20.10
CA ASN A 405 -17.63 -16.34 18.86
C ASN A 405 -18.47 -15.17 18.34
N THR A 406 -19.22 -14.52 19.20
CA THR A 406 -20.02 -13.34 18.85
C THR A 406 -19.12 -12.19 18.36
N GLN A 407 -17.99 -11.95 19.02
CA GLN A 407 -17.02 -10.97 18.56
C GLN A 407 -16.43 -11.32 17.20
N HIS A 408 -16.05 -12.58 16.99
CA HIS A 408 -15.55 -13.06 15.71
C HIS A 408 -16.57 -12.84 14.58
N ASP A 409 -17.84 -13.20 14.81
CA ASP A 409 -18.90 -13.05 13.82
C ASP A 409 -19.18 -11.57 13.51
N ASN A 410 -19.21 -10.72 14.53
CA ASN A 410 -19.34 -9.28 14.35
C ASN A 410 -18.19 -8.71 13.50
N LEU A 411 -16.94 -9.11 13.78
CA LEU A 411 -15.79 -8.67 13.00
C LEU A 411 -15.82 -9.21 11.57
N LYS A 412 -16.35 -10.40 11.35
CA LYS A 412 -16.55 -10.99 10.02
C LYS A 412 -17.56 -10.18 9.21
N VAL A 413 -18.65 -9.75 9.82
CA VAL A 413 -19.63 -8.84 9.19
C VAL A 413 -18.96 -7.51 8.84
N VAL A 414 -18.25 -6.90 9.79
CA VAL A 414 -17.50 -5.65 9.55
C VAL A 414 -16.47 -5.84 8.43
N SER A 415 -15.76 -6.98 8.40
CA SER A 415 -14.81 -7.30 7.31
C SER A 415 -15.49 -7.34 5.95
N THR A 416 -16.69 -7.88 5.87
CA THR A 416 -17.47 -7.91 4.62
C THR A 416 -17.87 -6.50 4.19
N LEU A 417 -18.27 -5.66 5.14
CA LEU A 417 -18.62 -4.26 4.87
C LEU A 417 -17.41 -3.41 4.43
N LEU A 418 -16.22 -3.71 4.93
CA LEU A 418 -15.00 -2.95 4.61
C LEU A 418 -14.28 -3.47 3.34
N LYS A 419 -14.72 -4.59 2.76
CA LYS A 419 -14.22 -5.03 1.45
C LYS A 419 -14.60 -4.05 0.34
N ASP A 420 -13.95 -4.21 -0.79
CA ASP A 420 -14.14 -3.34 -1.95
C ASP A 420 -15.59 -3.33 -2.45
N ASP A 421 -16.29 -4.45 -2.36
CA ASP A 421 -17.72 -4.59 -2.73
C ASP A 421 -18.69 -4.12 -1.63
N GLY A 422 -18.18 -3.68 -0.48
CA GLY A 422 -18.97 -3.22 0.66
C GLY A 422 -19.31 -1.72 0.62
N ILE A 423 -18.99 -1.02 1.72
CA ILE A 423 -19.28 0.42 1.88
C ILE A 423 -18.59 1.25 0.80
N LYS A 424 -17.35 0.89 0.44
CA LYS A 424 -16.59 1.62 -0.59
C LYS A 424 -17.33 1.63 -1.93
N SER A 425 -17.78 0.47 -2.41
CA SER A 425 -18.57 0.37 -3.65
C SER A 425 -19.84 1.20 -3.57
N LYS A 426 -20.57 1.16 -2.45
CA LYS A 426 -21.79 1.98 -2.25
C LYS A 426 -21.51 3.49 -2.24
N ILE A 427 -20.35 3.91 -1.78
CA ILE A 427 -19.96 5.32 -1.86
C ILE A 427 -19.61 5.66 -3.30
N VAL A 428 -18.78 4.85 -3.95
CA VAL A 428 -18.37 5.03 -5.34
C VAL A 428 -19.60 5.09 -6.26
N SER A 429 -20.54 4.16 -6.14
CA SER A 429 -21.75 4.11 -7.00
C SER A 429 -22.58 5.38 -6.96
N LYS A 430 -22.58 6.12 -5.83
CA LYS A 430 -23.24 7.43 -5.75
C LYS A 430 -22.52 8.52 -6.56
N PHE A 431 -21.21 8.38 -6.75
CA PHE A 431 -20.42 9.35 -7.50
C PHE A 431 -20.31 9.00 -8.99
N ILE A 432 -20.48 7.74 -9.37
CA ILE A 432 -20.40 7.31 -10.78
C ILE A 432 -21.28 8.15 -11.71
N PRO A 433 -22.58 8.40 -11.44
CA PRO A 433 -23.40 9.24 -12.30
C PRO A 433 -22.88 10.68 -12.42
N ILE A 434 -22.34 11.22 -11.31
CA ILE A 434 -21.76 12.59 -11.28
C ILE A 434 -20.49 12.61 -12.12
N ILE A 435 -19.62 11.61 -11.94
CA ILE A 435 -18.37 11.43 -12.69
C ILE A 435 -18.69 11.33 -14.19
N ASN A 436 -19.57 10.43 -14.58
CA ASN A 436 -19.94 10.22 -15.98
C ASN A 436 -20.52 11.50 -16.63
N ASN A 437 -21.39 12.21 -15.90
CA ASN A 437 -21.93 13.48 -16.38
C ASN A 437 -20.82 14.52 -16.60
N LYS A 438 -19.88 14.64 -15.64
CA LYS A 438 -18.78 15.60 -15.75
C LYS A 438 -17.83 15.27 -16.90
N ILE A 439 -17.44 14.00 -17.04
CA ILE A 439 -16.60 13.53 -18.16
C ILE A 439 -17.26 13.91 -19.49
N ASN A 440 -18.52 13.54 -19.68
CA ASN A 440 -19.24 13.83 -20.93
C ASN A 440 -19.39 15.34 -21.18
N LYS A 441 -19.58 16.15 -20.12
CA LYS A 441 -19.62 17.60 -20.24
C LYS A 441 -18.28 18.16 -20.75
N TYR A 442 -17.17 17.69 -20.20
CA TYR A 442 -15.84 18.12 -20.67
C TYR A 442 -15.54 17.63 -22.09
N LEU A 443 -15.92 16.39 -22.43
CA LEU A 443 -15.76 15.88 -23.79
C LEU A 443 -16.54 16.71 -24.80
N GLN A 444 -17.80 17.06 -24.49
CA GLN A 444 -18.62 17.95 -25.32
C GLN A 444 -17.99 19.35 -25.47
N SER A 445 -17.40 19.89 -24.40
CA SER A 445 -16.73 21.20 -24.45
C SER A 445 -15.45 21.19 -25.30
N MET A 446 -14.92 20.02 -25.61
CA MET A 446 -13.77 19.81 -26.52
C MET A 446 -14.19 19.31 -27.90
N ASP A 447 -15.45 19.51 -28.27
CA ASP A 447 -16.04 19.03 -29.54
C ASP A 447 -15.85 17.53 -29.78
N PHE A 448 -15.90 16.74 -28.69
CA PHE A 448 -15.80 15.29 -28.75
C PHE A 448 -17.10 14.64 -28.23
N TYR A 449 -17.96 14.29 -29.18
CA TYR A 449 -19.34 13.87 -28.90
C TYR A 449 -19.45 12.34 -28.84
N VAL A 450 -18.99 11.79 -27.74
CA VAL A 450 -19.19 10.38 -27.37
C VAL A 450 -19.96 10.31 -26.06
N ASN A 451 -20.58 9.17 -25.78
CA ASN A 451 -21.11 8.87 -24.47
C ASN A 451 -20.13 7.95 -23.72
N PHE A 452 -19.36 8.54 -22.84
CA PHE A 452 -18.39 7.87 -22.01
C PHE A 452 -19.01 7.50 -20.66
N THR A 453 -18.94 6.24 -20.29
CA THR A 453 -19.43 5.75 -19.00
C THR A 453 -18.38 4.89 -18.32
N LEU A 454 -18.26 5.07 -17.01
CA LEU A 454 -17.53 4.19 -16.12
C LEU A 454 -18.53 3.45 -15.25
N ASP A 455 -18.28 2.15 -15.03
CA ASP A 455 -19.01 1.36 -14.06
C ASP A 455 -18.39 1.48 -12.64
N GLU A 456 -18.94 0.76 -11.66
CA GLU A 456 -18.46 0.72 -10.28
C GLU A 456 -17.07 0.08 -10.13
N ASN A 457 -16.61 -0.66 -11.13
CA ASN A 457 -15.28 -1.25 -11.22
C ASN A 457 -14.30 -0.39 -12.04
N PHE A 458 -14.76 0.79 -12.48
CA PHE A 458 -14.01 1.71 -13.35
C PHE A 458 -13.61 1.09 -14.69
N CYS A 459 -14.46 0.17 -15.19
CA CYS A 459 -14.41 -0.28 -16.58
C CYS A 459 -15.15 0.73 -17.44
N GLU A 460 -14.53 1.09 -18.57
CA GLU A 460 -15.12 2.04 -19.51
C GLU A 460 -16.04 1.36 -20.52
N GLU A 461 -17.11 2.05 -20.85
CA GLU A 461 -17.90 1.82 -22.04
C GLU A 461 -18.06 3.16 -22.77
N ILE A 462 -17.65 3.19 -24.03
CA ILE A 462 -17.69 4.41 -24.83
C ILE A 462 -18.55 4.14 -26.06
N LEU A 463 -19.66 4.86 -26.15
CA LEU A 463 -20.60 4.73 -27.27
C LEU A 463 -20.51 5.94 -28.19
N SER A 464 -20.36 5.69 -29.48
CA SER A 464 -20.45 6.73 -30.50
C SER A 464 -21.90 7.15 -30.75
N ARG A 465 -22.12 8.23 -31.53
CA ARG A 465 -23.46 8.67 -31.98
C ARG A 465 -24.22 7.58 -32.73
N HIS A 466 -23.52 6.64 -33.36
CA HIS A 466 -24.09 5.54 -34.13
C HIS A 466 -24.24 4.25 -33.30
N ARG A 467 -24.05 4.30 -31.99
CA ARG A 467 -24.14 3.18 -31.02
C ARG A 467 -23.06 2.10 -31.15
N ASP A 468 -21.98 2.37 -31.86
CA ASP A 468 -20.82 1.49 -31.85
C ASP A 468 -20.11 1.60 -30.51
N SER A 469 -19.80 0.45 -29.91
CA SER A 469 -19.08 0.38 -28.65
C SER A 469 -17.56 0.36 -28.91
N PHE A 470 -16.85 1.26 -28.26
CA PHE A 470 -15.40 1.39 -28.35
C PHE A 470 -14.77 1.22 -26.97
N THR A 471 -13.49 0.85 -26.98
CA THR A 471 -12.64 0.92 -25.80
C THR A 471 -11.71 2.12 -25.94
N TYR A 472 -11.12 2.59 -24.84
CA TYR A 472 -10.13 3.67 -24.87
C TYR A 472 -8.98 3.41 -25.87
N ALA A 473 -8.57 2.14 -26.01
CA ALA A 473 -7.50 1.76 -26.93
C ALA A 473 -7.84 1.99 -28.42
N SER A 474 -9.11 2.03 -28.76
CA SER A 474 -9.58 2.16 -30.15
C SER A 474 -9.47 3.58 -30.70
N PHE A 475 -9.24 4.58 -29.88
CA PHE A 475 -9.20 5.98 -30.26
C PHE A 475 -7.82 6.42 -30.74
N SER A 476 -7.80 7.43 -31.61
CA SER A 476 -6.58 8.13 -32.01
C SER A 476 -5.92 8.81 -30.82
N GLU A 477 -4.64 9.14 -30.91
CA GLU A 477 -3.91 9.79 -29.82
C GLU A 477 -4.53 11.15 -29.42
N GLY A 478 -5.05 11.93 -30.40
CA GLY A 478 -5.74 13.20 -30.10
C GLY A 478 -7.06 13.00 -29.36
N GLU A 479 -7.83 11.97 -29.70
CA GLU A 479 -9.07 11.62 -29.01
C GLU A 479 -8.79 11.09 -27.61
N LYS A 480 -7.78 10.22 -27.45
CA LYS A 480 -7.31 9.76 -26.14
C LYS A 480 -6.91 10.94 -25.26
N GLN A 481 -6.21 11.91 -25.81
CA GLN A 481 -5.81 13.10 -25.08
C GLN A 481 -7.03 13.92 -24.60
N LYS A 482 -8.09 14.03 -25.41
CA LYS A 482 -9.36 14.67 -25.00
C LYS A 482 -10.02 13.89 -23.84
N ILE A 483 -10.03 12.57 -23.91
CA ILE A 483 -10.54 11.71 -22.83
C ILE A 483 -9.71 11.91 -21.56
N ASP A 484 -8.38 11.91 -21.65
CA ASP A 484 -7.49 12.07 -20.50
C ASP A 484 -7.64 13.45 -19.85
N LEU A 485 -7.82 14.49 -20.64
CA LEU A 485 -8.14 15.85 -20.16
C LEU A 485 -9.50 15.89 -19.46
N ALA A 486 -10.53 15.28 -20.06
CA ALA A 486 -11.85 15.22 -19.46
C ALA A 486 -11.83 14.49 -18.11
N LEU A 487 -11.09 13.40 -18.02
CA LEU A 487 -10.86 12.66 -16.78
C LEU A 487 -10.13 13.51 -15.75
N LEU A 488 -9.01 14.15 -16.12
CA LEU A 488 -8.23 15.01 -15.23
C LEU A 488 -9.11 16.12 -14.63
N PHE A 489 -9.86 16.84 -15.46
CA PHE A 489 -10.72 17.93 -14.98
C PHE A 489 -11.84 17.38 -14.09
N THR A 490 -12.41 16.23 -14.45
CA THR A 490 -13.42 15.56 -13.63
C THR A 490 -12.86 15.18 -12.26
N TRP A 491 -11.67 14.57 -12.20
CA TRP A 491 -11.04 14.20 -10.93
C TRP A 491 -10.76 15.41 -10.05
N ARG A 492 -10.30 16.51 -10.63
CA ARG A 492 -10.10 17.76 -9.90
C ARG A 492 -11.40 18.33 -9.35
N GLU A 493 -12.46 18.32 -10.15
CA GLU A 493 -13.75 18.84 -9.73
C GLU A 493 -14.38 17.98 -8.63
N ILE A 494 -14.30 16.65 -8.73
CA ILE A 494 -14.76 15.72 -7.69
C ILE A 494 -13.95 15.92 -6.40
N ALA A 495 -12.62 16.04 -6.49
CA ALA A 495 -11.76 16.31 -5.34
C ALA A 495 -12.15 17.64 -4.64
N ARG A 496 -12.47 18.68 -5.43
CA ARG A 496 -12.95 19.98 -4.92
C ARG A 496 -14.31 19.85 -4.24
N MET A 497 -15.26 19.16 -4.86
CA MET A 497 -16.59 18.91 -4.30
C MET A 497 -16.52 18.18 -2.94
N LYS A 498 -15.57 17.30 -2.78
CA LYS A 498 -15.35 16.53 -1.55
C LYS A 498 -14.55 17.29 -0.49
N ASN A 499 -13.98 18.45 -0.82
CA ASN A 499 -12.99 19.16 0.03
C ASN A 499 -11.84 18.24 0.47
N SER A 500 -11.53 17.23 -0.33
CA SER A 500 -10.57 16.19 0.07
C SER A 500 -9.14 16.59 -0.27
N VAL A 501 -8.75 16.37 -1.51
CA VAL A 501 -7.37 16.47 -2.00
C VAL A 501 -7.22 17.53 -3.10
N SER A 502 -8.05 18.57 -3.08
CA SER A 502 -7.95 19.65 -4.06
C SER A 502 -6.64 20.41 -3.92
N THR A 503 -6.01 20.70 -5.05
CA THR A 503 -4.76 21.47 -5.12
C THR A 503 -4.95 22.70 -6.00
N ASN A 504 -4.18 23.76 -5.69
CA ASN A 504 -4.12 24.93 -6.58
C ASN A 504 -3.31 24.67 -7.85
N LEU A 505 -2.51 23.62 -7.90
CA LEU A 505 -1.56 23.38 -8.99
C LEU A 505 -2.14 22.47 -10.06
N LEU A 506 -1.98 22.85 -11.32
CA LEU A 506 -2.24 22.05 -12.51
C LEU A 506 -1.09 22.23 -13.50
N ILE A 507 -0.48 21.12 -13.91
CA ILE A 507 0.66 21.12 -14.83
C ILE A 507 0.30 20.29 -16.05
N LEU A 508 0.40 20.90 -17.22
CA LEU A 508 0.19 20.26 -18.52
C LEU A 508 1.54 20.19 -19.25
N ASP A 509 2.08 19.00 -19.40
CA ASP A 509 3.40 18.78 -20.02
C ASP A 509 3.25 18.28 -21.45
N GLU A 510 3.63 19.12 -22.41
CA GLU A 510 3.58 18.86 -23.86
C GLU A 510 2.16 18.53 -24.40
N VAL A 511 1.12 18.87 -23.67
CA VAL A 511 -0.28 18.58 -24.05
C VAL A 511 -0.65 19.36 -25.33
N PHE A 512 -0.14 20.57 -25.49
CA PHE A 512 -0.37 21.42 -26.67
C PHE A 512 0.54 21.11 -27.87
N ASP A 513 1.54 20.25 -27.66
CA ASP A 513 2.57 20.00 -28.69
C ASP A 513 2.21 18.86 -29.62
N SER A 514 1.37 17.91 -29.17
CA SER A 514 1.15 16.65 -29.88
C SER A 514 0.00 16.70 -30.90
N SER A 515 -1.23 16.50 -30.49
CA SER A 515 -2.31 16.11 -31.40
C SER A 515 -3.46 17.11 -31.46
N LEU A 516 -3.33 18.25 -30.76
CA LEU A 516 -4.35 19.27 -30.76
C LEU A 516 -4.20 20.22 -31.96
N ASP A 517 -5.25 20.36 -32.75
CA ASP A 517 -5.37 21.41 -33.75
C ASP A 517 -5.63 22.77 -33.10
N GLN A 518 -5.62 23.83 -33.89
CA GLN A 518 -5.77 25.19 -33.39
C GLN A 518 -7.15 25.40 -32.73
N GLY A 519 -8.21 24.81 -33.29
CA GLY A 519 -9.56 24.88 -32.72
C GLY A 519 -9.64 24.19 -31.35
N SER A 520 -9.12 22.97 -31.25
CA SER A 520 -9.06 22.24 -29.97
C SER A 520 -8.18 22.93 -28.93
N THR A 521 -7.12 23.62 -29.36
CA THR A 521 -6.28 24.44 -28.47
C THR A 521 -7.06 25.59 -27.85
N ASP A 522 -7.85 26.31 -28.66
CA ASP A 522 -8.65 27.46 -28.18
C ASP A 522 -9.79 26.99 -27.25
N GLU A 523 -10.45 25.87 -27.55
CA GLU A 523 -11.46 25.27 -26.66
C GLU A 523 -10.86 24.81 -25.33
N LEU A 524 -9.69 24.15 -25.37
CA LEU A 524 -8.98 23.76 -24.16
C LEU A 524 -8.60 25.00 -23.31
N MET A 525 -8.12 26.07 -23.93
CA MET A 525 -7.81 27.32 -23.23
C MET A 525 -9.05 27.95 -22.58
N LYS A 526 -10.22 27.87 -23.20
CA LYS A 526 -11.47 28.32 -22.58
C LYS A 526 -11.81 27.50 -21.32
N ILE A 527 -11.66 26.19 -21.39
CA ILE A 527 -11.88 25.29 -20.24
C ILE A 527 -10.90 25.62 -19.11
N LEU A 528 -9.61 25.78 -19.45
CA LEU A 528 -8.55 26.09 -18.48
C LEU A 528 -8.79 27.42 -17.76
N ARG A 529 -9.22 28.45 -18.48
CA ARG A 529 -9.61 29.76 -17.89
C ARG A 529 -10.86 29.65 -17.01
N GLY A 530 -11.72 28.65 -17.28
CA GLY A 530 -12.93 28.37 -16.49
C GLY A 530 -12.69 27.57 -15.22
N LEU A 531 -11.45 27.11 -14.93
CA LEU A 531 -11.14 26.32 -13.72
C LEU A 531 -11.23 27.13 -12.41
N GLY A 532 -11.25 28.45 -12.50
CA GLY A 532 -11.37 29.40 -11.39
C GLY A 532 -10.02 29.96 -10.92
N ASP A 533 -10.09 31.09 -10.21
CA ASP A 533 -8.92 31.88 -9.79
C ASP A 533 -8.04 31.17 -8.75
N ASP A 534 -8.54 30.09 -8.17
CA ASP A 534 -7.80 29.29 -7.18
C ASP A 534 -6.83 28.28 -7.82
N VAL A 535 -6.76 28.20 -9.16
CA VAL A 535 -5.93 27.21 -9.87
C VAL A 535 -4.77 27.94 -10.56
N ASN A 536 -3.55 27.54 -10.22
CA ASN A 536 -2.34 27.99 -10.89
C ASN A 536 -1.98 26.96 -11.98
N LEU A 537 -2.15 27.38 -13.21
CA LEU A 537 -1.90 26.57 -14.40
C LEU A 537 -0.46 26.74 -14.87
N PHE A 538 0.25 25.64 -15.03
CA PHE A 538 1.56 25.59 -15.67
C PHE A 538 1.46 24.75 -16.95
N VAL A 539 1.86 25.33 -18.06
CA VAL A 539 1.90 24.65 -19.35
C VAL A 539 3.34 24.58 -19.83
N ILE A 540 3.82 23.38 -20.05
CA ILE A 540 5.12 23.12 -20.65
C ILE A 540 4.89 22.84 -22.12
N SER A 541 5.50 23.61 -23.02
CA SER A 541 5.31 23.49 -24.46
C SER A 541 6.56 23.84 -25.24
N HIS A 542 6.67 23.24 -26.43
CA HIS A 542 7.64 23.62 -27.44
C HIS A 542 7.09 24.68 -28.43
N LYS A 543 5.76 24.86 -28.45
CA LYS A 543 5.06 25.81 -29.34
C LYS A 543 4.91 27.19 -28.68
N GLY A 544 6.02 27.74 -28.20
CA GLY A 544 6.03 29.06 -27.54
C GLY A 544 5.34 30.14 -28.37
N ASP A 545 5.63 30.23 -29.65
CA ASP A 545 5.15 31.27 -30.54
C ASP A 545 3.60 31.38 -30.64
N ILE A 546 2.91 30.24 -30.46
CA ILE A 546 1.43 30.20 -30.57
C ILE A 546 0.77 30.46 -29.20
N LEU A 547 1.49 30.23 -28.11
CA LEU A 547 0.93 30.24 -26.77
C LEU A 547 1.31 31.46 -25.95
N LEU A 548 2.32 32.24 -26.35
CA LEU A 548 2.88 33.39 -25.61
C LEU A 548 1.82 34.38 -25.14
N ASP A 549 0.91 34.77 -26.02
CA ASP A 549 -0.11 35.77 -25.72
C ASP A 549 -1.29 35.23 -24.89
N LYS A 550 -1.28 33.94 -24.58
CA LYS A 550 -2.40 33.29 -23.86
C LYS A 550 -2.12 33.10 -22.37
N PHE A 551 -0.90 33.41 -21.91
CA PHE A 551 -0.45 33.21 -20.53
C PHE A 551 0.09 34.52 -19.93
N GLU A 552 -0.11 34.66 -18.62
CA GLU A 552 0.29 35.87 -17.88
C GLU A 552 1.79 35.90 -17.57
N ARG A 553 2.39 34.71 -17.37
CA ARG A 553 3.83 34.59 -17.08
C ARG A 553 4.50 33.66 -18.06
N LEU A 554 5.71 34.00 -18.44
CA LEU A 554 6.59 33.19 -19.27
C LEU A 554 7.82 32.77 -18.44
N VAL A 555 8.06 31.46 -18.40
CA VAL A 555 9.27 30.87 -17.87
C VAL A 555 10.07 30.29 -19.02
N THR A 556 11.26 30.79 -19.23
CA THR A 556 12.15 30.27 -20.29
C THR A 556 13.26 29.45 -19.65
N PHE A 557 13.38 28.21 -20.07
CA PHE A 557 14.52 27.37 -19.75
C PHE A 557 15.50 27.39 -20.93
N ASP A 558 16.74 27.71 -20.62
CA ASP A 558 17.82 27.71 -21.58
C ASP A 558 19.02 26.94 -21.03
N LYS A 559 19.89 26.50 -21.90
CA LYS A 559 21.11 25.80 -21.54
C LYS A 559 22.30 26.74 -21.71
N GLN A 560 22.86 27.20 -20.61
CA GLN A 560 24.08 28.02 -20.61
C GLN A 560 25.25 27.12 -20.27
N SER A 561 26.14 26.90 -21.24
CA SER A 561 27.22 25.93 -21.16
C SER A 561 26.68 24.51 -20.84
N ASP A 562 26.93 24.00 -19.66
CA ASP A 562 26.55 22.64 -19.26
C ASP A 562 25.31 22.59 -18.36
N PHE A 563 24.78 23.73 -17.92
CA PHE A 563 23.69 23.80 -16.96
C PHE A 563 22.43 24.43 -17.55
N SER A 564 21.29 23.92 -17.12
CA SER A 564 19.99 24.54 -17.37
C SER A 564 19.82 25.74 -16.47
N THR A 565 19.46 26.87 -17.08
CA THR A 565 19.14 28.13 -16.41
C THR A 565 17.70 28.48 -16.69
N MET A 566 17.08 29.23 -15.78
CA MET A 566 15.70 29.65 -15.88
C MET A 566 15.63 31.18 -15.85
N GLN A 567 14.79 31.73 -16.69
CA GLN A 567 14.45 33.16 -16.67
C GLN A 567 12.94 33.30 -16.50
N LEU A 568 12.53 34.22 -15.64
CA LEU A 568 11.13 34.57 -15.39
C LEU A 568 10.85 35.90 -16.07
N ASN A 569 9.83 35.92 -16.94
CA ASN A 569 9.35 37.13 -17.59
C ASN A 569 7.84 37.23 -17.36
N ASP A 570 7.40 38.25 -16.68
CA ASP A 570 5.97 38.54 -16.57
C ASP A 570 5.53 39.27 -17.86
N ASN A 571 4.54 38.71 -18.55
CA ASN A 571 3.87 39.38 -19.67
C ASN A 571 2.91 40.41 -19.05
N THR A 572 3.37 41.62 -18.90
CA THR A 572 2.53 42.77 -18.48
C THR A 572 1.61 43.23 -19.60
#